data_85969560e61e1654a7a37d772990e946
#
_entry.id   85969560e61e1654a7a37d772990e946
#
_cell.length_a   1.000
_cell.length_b   1.000
_cell.length_c   1.000
_cell.angle_alpha   90.00
_cell.angle_beta   90.00
_cell.angle_gamma   90.00
#
_symmetry.space_group_name_H-M   'P 1'
#
loop_
_entity.id
_entity.type
_entity.pdbx_description
1 polymer ?
#
loop_
_entity_poly.entity_id
_entity_poly.type
_entity_poly.pdbx_seq_one_letter_code
_entity_poly.pdbx_strand_id
1 'polypeptide(L)'
;AVQAKGFGWSLGSWGGEVAGEPTTTLQNGITDTATTGIILVDSSQFPTAGTNFIIIDSEEISYTGISSTGELTGVTREVAGTTKAAHSGGATITSSTNFVAWGEAASGDLVLEPGMWSLDNFGDKAICLIHDSAVFEWNSAATDATSNRATIITGAPTASRHMLVSTPDRHLVFFGTETTIGSPSTQDDMFVRFSDQEDINTYTPTATNTAGTQRLADGSQIRGAIRGRDSILVWTDTALFTQRFVGQPLTFAFSQVGTNCGLVGQNACVEVDGSAYWMS
;
A
#
# COMPACT_ATOMS: atom_id res chain seq x y z
N ALA A 1 3.42 5.25 -2.82
CA ALA A 1 3.76 4.52 -4.04
C ALA A 1 2.54 4.50 -4.95
N VAL A 2 2.66 4.98 -6.18
CA VAL A 2 1.62 4.83 -7.20
C VAL A 2 1.70 3.37 -7.66
N GLN A 3 0.71 2.55 -7.33
CA GLN A 3 0.61 1.23 -7.92
C GLN A 3 0.43 1.39 -9.43
N ALA A 4 1.41 0.95 -10.21
CA ALA A 4 1.21 0.79 -11.64
C ALA A 4 0.07 -0.22 -11.85
N LYS A 5 -0.98 0.18 -12.52
CA LYS A 5 -2.06 -0.73 -12.92
C LYS A 5 -1.52 -1.58 -14.08
N GLY A 6 -1.63 -2.88 -13.98
CA GLY A 6 -1.23 -3.82 -15.01
C GLY A 6 -2.27 -4.90 -15.22
N PHE A 7 -2.13 -5.70 -16.27
CA PHE A 7 -2.94 -6.90 -16.50
C PHE A 7 -2.26 -8.10 -15.87
N GLY A 8 -2.96 -8.84 -15.00
CA GLY A 8 -2.44 -10.06 -14.42
C GLY A 8 -3.04 -10.37 -13.04
N TRP A 9 -2.68 -11.51 -12.50
CA TRP A 9 -3.06 -11.95 -11.18
C TRP A 9 -2.48 -11.01 -10.12
N SER A 10 -3.30 -10.52 -9.22
CA SER A 10 -2.98 -9.55 -8.15
C SER A 10 -2.83 -8.08 -8.58
N LEU A 11 -3.18 -7.73 -9.82
CA LEU A 11 -3.16 -6.36 -10.31
C LEU A 11 -4.58 -5.89 -10.63
N GLY A 12 -5.13 -4.99 -9.81
CA GLY A 12 -6.45 -4.40 -10.04
C GLY A 12 -7.64 -5.28 -9.65
N SER A 13 -8.78 -5.05 -10.27
CA SER A 13 -10.01 -5.84 -10.07
C SER A 13 -9.82 -7.27 -10.55
N TRP A 14 -10.53 -8.22 -9.94
CA TRP A 14 -10.56 -9.63 -10.36
C TRP A 14 -10.80 -9.76 -11.86
N GLY A 15 -9.83 -10.31 -12.60
CA GLY A 15 -9.95 -10.53 -14.05
C GLY A 15 -9.29 -9.46 -14.92
N GLY A 16 -8.58 -8.50 -14.32
CA GLY A 16 -8.01 -7.37 -15.04
C GLY A 16 -9.05 -6.27 -15.31
N GLU A 17 -8.60 -5.16 -15.83
CA GLU A 17 -9.53 -4.14 -16.31
C GLU A 17 -10.22 -4.63 -17.59
N VAL A 18 -11.48 -4.24 -17.77
CA VAL A 18 -12.29 -4.63 -18.93
C VAL A 18 -11.50 -4.41 -20.22
N ALA A 19 -11.47 -5.42 -21.05
CA ALA A 19 -10.77 -5.39 -22.34
C ALA A 19 -11.17 -4.15 -23.17
N GLY A 20 -10.20 -3.29 -23.43
CA GLY A 20 -10.32 -2.10 -24.26
C GLY A 20 -10.10 -0.83 -23.44
N GLU A 21 -8.90 -0.29 -23.50
CA GLU A 21 -8.70 1.10 -23.14
C GLU A 21 -9.68 1.96 -23.93
N PRO A 22 -10.30 2.99 -23.32
CA PRO A 22 -11.15 3.91 -24.06
C PRO A 22 -10.38 4.47 -25.25
N THR A 23 -10.91 4.31 -26.44
CA THR A 23 -10.35 4.87 -27.66
C THR A 23 -11.33 5.81 -28.31
N THR A 24 -10.82 6.89 -28.87
CA THR A 24 -11.56 7.85 -29.67
C THR A 24 -10.66 8.37 -30.78
N THR A 25 -11.08 9.38 -31.49
CA THR A 25 -10.26 10.05 -32.50
C THR A 25 -10.16 11.54 -32.23
N LEU A 26 -9.07 12.14 -32.69
CA LEU A 26 -8.86 13.57 -32.68
C LEU A 26 -9.80 14.25 -33.67
N GLN A 27 -10.58 15.23 -33.22
CA GLN A 27 -11.56 15.89 -34.06
C GLN A 27 -10.90 16.70 -35.18
N ASN A 28 -9.87 17.49 -34.85
CA ASN A 28 -9.13 18.33 -35.79
C ASN A 28 -7.63 18.10 -35.63
N GLY A 29 -6.87 18.31 -36.67
CA GLY A 29 -5.40 18.25 -36.57
C GLY A 29 -4.85 19.30 -35.62
N ILE A 30 -3.79 18.94 -34.91
CA ILE A 30 -3.07 19.82 -33.99
C ILE A 30 -1.60 19.95 -34.37
N THR A 31 -1.00 21.07 -34.05
CA THR A 31 0.45 21.30 -34.25
C THR A 31 1.24 20.68 -33.07
N ASP A 32 2.54 20.58 -33.25
CA ASP A 32 3.47 20.11 -32.21
C ASP A 32 3.52 21.00 -30.94
N THR A 33 3.09 22.25 -31.06
CA THR A 33 3.07 23.25 -30.00
C THR A 33 1.67 23.46 -29.35
N ALA A 34 0.64 22.82 -29.91
CA ALA A 34 -0.72 23.01 -29.42
C ALA A 34 -0.91 22.45 -28.01
N THR A 35 -1.37 23.28 -27.08
CA THR A 35 -1.81 22.90 -25.71
C THR A 35 -3.30 23.16 -25.50
N THR A 36 -4.00 23.65 -26.52
CA THR A 36 -5.44 23.90 -26.57
C THR A 36 -5.97 23.40 -27.92
N GLY A 37 -7.30 23.26 -28.04
CA GLY A 37 -7.91 22.75 -29.26
C GLY A 37 -7.74 21.25 -29.49
N ILE A 38 -7.30 20.50 -28.48
CA ILE A 38 -7.23 19.03 -28.53
C ILE A 38 -8.60 18.50 -28.16
N ILE A 39 -9.42 18.20 -29.18
CA ILE A 39 -10.82 17.83 -28.99
C ILE A 39 -11.01 16.36 -29.35
N LEU A 40 -11.58 15.61 -28.43
CA LEU A 40 -11.98 14.21 -28.60
C LEU A 40 -13.34 14.13 -29.30
N VAL A 41 -13.48 13.29 -30.31
CA VAL A 41 -14.77 13.05 -30.99
C VAL A 41 -15.80 12.44 -30.03
N ASP A 42 -15.35 11.50 -29.18
CA ASP A 42 -16.14 10.97 -28.07
C ASP A 42 -15.29 10.98 -26.81
N SER A 43 -15.67 11.79 -25.83
CA SER A 43 -14.98 11.92 -24.55
C SER A 43 -15.71 11.19 -23.39
N SER A 44 -16.80 10.50 -23.67
CA SER A 44 -17.73 9.95 -22.64
C SER A 44 -17.06 8.93 -21.72
N GLN A 45 -16.02 8.25 -22.19
CA GLN A 45 -15.29 7.21 -21.43
C GLN A 45 -13.98 7.70 -20.82
N PHE A 46 -13.61 8.95 -21.05
CA PHE A 46 -12.36 9.53 -20.56
C PHE A 46 -12.59 10.26 -19.25
N PRO A 47 -11.68 10.13 -18.26
CA PRO A 47 -11.81 10.83 -16.98
C PRO A 47 -11.84 12.34 -17.14
N THR A 48 -12.76 13.00 -16.43
CA THR A 48 -12.96 14.46 -16.53
C THR A 48 -12.31 15.27 -15.41
N ALA A 49 -11.62 14.59 -14.44
CA ALA A 49 -10.98 15.24 -13.31
C ALA A 49 -9.69 14.50 -12.91
N GLY A 50 -8.77 15.21 -12.29
CA GLY A 50 -7.46 14.68 -11.90
C GLY A 50 -6.46 14.70 -13.04
N THR A 51 -5.22 14.28 -12.79
CA THR A 51 -4.21 14.14 -13.85
C THR A 51 -4.40 12.82 -14.57
N ASN A 52 -4.71 12.89 -15.85
CA ASN A 52 -4.96 11.74 -16.71
C ASN A 52 -4.05 11.82 -17.94
N PHE A 53 -3.92 10.71 -18.65
CA PHE A 53 -3.02 10.60 -19.79
C PHE A 53 -3.73 10.01 -21.00
N ILE A 54 -3.29 10.44 -22.18
CA ILE A 54 -3.71 9.87 -23.47
C ILE A 54 -2.47 9.67 -24.34
N ILE A 55 -2.57 8.72 -25.27
CA ILE A 55 -1.58 8.50 -26.33
C ILE A 55 -2.21 8.87 -27.67
N ILE A 56 -1.50 9.67 -28.44
CA ILE A 56 -1.81 9.96 -29.84
C ILE A 56 -0.58 9.55 -30.67
N ASP A 57 -0.73 8.53 -31.51
CA ASP A 57 0.39 7.91 -32.25
C ASP A 57 1.49 7.41 -31.29
N SER A 58 2.59 8.13 -31.14
CA SER A 58 3.69 7.81 -30.24
C SER A 58 3.91 8.85 -29.15
N GLU A 59 3.05 9.85 -29.03
CA GLU A 59 3.14 10.89 -28.03
C GLU A 59 2.20 10.65 -26.87
N GLU A 60 2.70 10.71 -25.65
CA GLU A 60 1.91 10.73 -24.45
C GLU A 60 1.67 12.17 -23.98
N ILE A 61 0.41 12.47 -23.68
CA ILE A 61 -0.08 13.81 -23.32
C ILE A 61 -0.84 13.68 -22.01
N SER A 62 -0.53 14.52 -21.01
CA SER A 62 -1.34 14.62 -19.80
C SER A 62 -2.35 15.74 -19.89
N TYR A 63 -3.49 15.57 -19.19
CA TYR A 63 -4.53 16.59 -19.08
C TYR A 63 -5.18 16.52 -17.70
N THR A 64 -5.85 17.60 -17.27
CA THR A 64 -6.48 17.68 -15.94
C THR A 64 -8.00 17.76 -15.98
N GLY A 65 -8.58 17.89 -17.15
CA GLY A 65 -10.04 17.94 -17.31
C GLY A 65 -10.48 17.90 -18.76
N ILE A 66 -11.78 17.72 -18.98
CA ILE A 66 -12.41 17.76 -20.30
C ILE A 66 -13.58 18.72 -20.24
N SER A 67 -13.63 19.65 -21.19
CA SER A 67 -14.76 20.59 -21.33
C SER A 67 -16.01 19.90 -21.83
N SER A 68 -17.16 20.60 -21.77
CA SER A 68 -18.43 20.10 -22.30
C SER A 68 -18.41 19.88 -23.82
N THR A 69 -17.41 20.41 -24.51
CA THR A 69 -17.22 20.23 -25.97
C THR A 69 -16.25 19.09 -26.31
N GLY A 70 -15.75 18.36 -25.30
CA GLY A 70 -14.78 17.29 -25.48
C GLY A 70 -13.33 17.79 -25.59
N GLU A 71 -13.05 19.08 -25.36
CA GLU A 71 -11.70 19.63 -25.40
C GLU A 71 -10.94 19.34 -24.11
N LEU A 72 -9.71 18.87 -24.22
CA LEU A 72 -8.81 18.66 -23.10
C LEU A 72 -8.35 19.98 -22.49
N THR A 73 -8.32 20.05 -21.17
CA THR A 73 -7.88 21.22 -20.40
C THR A 73 -6.72 20.89 -19.51
N GLY A 74 -5.83 21.87 -19.23
CA GLY A 74 -4.62 21.65 -18.44
C GLY A 74 -3.65 20.67 -19.08
N VAL A 75 -3.49 20.79 -20.39
CA VAL A 75 -2.68 19.88 -21.21
C VAL A 75 -1.19 20.13 -21.03
N THR A 76 -0.43 19.05 -20.85
CA THR A 76 1.03 19.02 -20.90
C THR A 76 1.47 18.00 -21.96
N ARG A 77 2.32 18.43 -22.89
CA ARG A 77 2.89 17.61 -23.96
C ARG A 77 4.25 17.01 -23.52
N GLU A 78 4.77 16.06 -24.28
CA GLU A 78 6.08 15.41 -24.01
C GLU A 78 6.15 14.70 -22.66
N VAL A 79 5.07 14.03 -22.25
CA VAL A 79 5.07 13.29 -21.00
C VAL A 79 5.80 11.95 -21.18
N ALA A 80 6.29 11.38 -20.09
CA ALA A 80 6.96 10.07 -20.05
C ALA A 80 8.14 9.90 -21.05
N GLY A 81 8.81 11.00 -21.42
CA GLY A 81 9.95 10.97 -22.34
C GLY A 81 9.57 10.82 -23.81
N THR A 82 8.30 10.97 -24.15
CA THR A 82 7.85 11.03 -25.55
C THR A 82 8.19 12.39 -26.16
N THR A 83 8.18 12.46 -27.47
CA THR A 83 8.47 13.72 -28.20
C THR A 83 7.17 14.26 -28.79
N LYS A 84 6.90 15.56 -28.56
CA LYS A 84 5.73 16.22 -29.14
C LYS A 84 5.79 16.24 -30.65
N ALA A 85 4.67 15.98 -31.28
CA ALA A 85 4.52 15.95 -32.73
C ALA A 85 3.21 16.61 -33.17
N ALA A 86 3.12 16.96 -34.46
CA ALA A 86 1.84 17.34 -35.06
C ALA A 86 1.03 16.09 -35.34
N HIS A 87 -0.27 16.12 -35.01
CA HIS A 87 -1.21 15.00 -35.22
C HIS A 87 -2.32 15.43 -36.20
N SER A 88 -2.69 14.53 -37.09
CA SER A 88 -3.78 14.78 -38.05
C SER A 88 -5.15 14.60 -37.41
N GLY A 89 -6.15 15.32 -37.89
CA GLY A 89 -7.55 15.02 -37.55
C GLY A 89 -7.88 13.57 -37.92
N GLY A 90 -8.60 12.88 -37.03
CA GLY A 90 -8.89 11.46 -37.15
C GLY A 90 -7.81 10.52 -36.56
N ALA A 91 -6.67 11.05 -36.06
CA ALA A 91 -5.68 10.24 -35.36
C ALA A 91 -6.34 9.54 -34.17
N THR A 92 -5.99 8.27 -33.96
CA THR A 92 -6.52 7.49 -32.83
C THR A 92 -5.94 8.03 -31.51
N ILE A 93 -6.82 8.25 -30.56
CA ILE A 93 -6.50 8.62 -29.19
C ILE A 93 -6.84 7.43 -28.31
N THR A 94 -5.88 6.95 -27.52
CA THR A 94 -6.09 5.89 -26.55
C THR A 94 -5.89 6.49 -25.17
N SER A 95 -6.73 6.15 -24.20
CA SER A 95 -6.48 6.49 -22.82
C SER A 95 -5.20 5.80 -22.37
N SER A 96 -4.21 6.59 -21.94
CA SER A 96 -3.02 6.03 -21.30
C SER A 96 -3.21 6.11 -19.80
N THR A 97 -3.58 5.01 -19.22
CA THR A 97 -3.26 4.75 -17.82
C THR A 97 -1.91 4.05 -17.86
N ASN A 98 -1.00 4.32 -16.94
CA ASN A 98 0.32 3.67 -16.89
C ASN A 98 0.18 2.13 -16.79
N PHE A 99 -0.27 1.50 -17.88
CA PHE A 99 -0.33 0.06 -18.01
C PHE A 99 1.02 -0.43 -18.49
N VAL A 100 1.61 -1.33 -17.73
CA VAL A 100 2.79 -2.06 -18.17
C VAL A 100 2.32 -3.43 -18.58
N ALA A 101 2.52 -3.78 -19.85
CA ALA A 101 2.20 -5.11 -20.35
C ALA A 101 3.13 -6.17 -19.71
N TRP A 102 2.70 -7.42 -19.74
CA TRP A 102 3.53 -8.55 -19.32
C TRP A 102 4.87 -8.55 -20.08
N GLY A 103 5.99 -8.42 -19.33
CA GLY A 103 7.33 -8.41 -19.90
C GLY A 103 7.88 -7.05 -20.28
N GLU A 104 7.13 -5.96 -20.10
CA GLU A 104 7.66 -4.60 -20.25
C GLU A 104 8.17 -4.07 -18.91
N ALA A 105 9.27 -3.33 -18.97
CA ALA A 105 9.80 -2.65 -17.80
C ALA A 105 8.89 -1.47 -17.46
N ALA A 106 8.33 -1.45 -16.24
CA ALA A 106 7.60 -0.30 -15.76
C ALA A 106 8.53 0.89 -15.59
N SER A 107 8.08 2.06 -16.03
CA SER A 107 8.73 3.33 -15.74
C SER A 107 8.38 3.79 -14.31
N GLY A 108 8.72 3.02 -13.30
CA GLY A 108 8.43 3.30 -11.89
C GLY A 108 8.86 2.13 -11.01
N ASP A 109 8.86 2.34 -9.71
CA ASP A 109 9.14 1.27 -8.74
C ASP A 109 8.08 0.16 -8.84
N LEU A 110 8.36 -0.83 -9.66
CA LEU A 110 7.58 -2.06 -9.73
C LEU A 110 7.89 -2.86 -8.47
N VAL A 111 6.89 -3.00 -7.62
CA VAL A 111 6.91 -4.05 -6.60
C VAL A 111 6.66 -5.36 -7.34
N LEU A 112 7.74 -6.07 -7.70
CA LEU A 112 7.68 -7.36 -8.40
C LEU A 112 7.18 -8.50 -7.51
N GLU A 113 7.06 -8.27 -6.22
CA GLU A 113 6.53 -9.25 -5.29
C GLU A 113 5.02 -9.03 -5.10
N PRO A 114 4.21 -10.11 -5.07
CA PRO A 114 2.80 -9.99 -4.72
C PRO A 114 2.70 -9.31 -3.35
N GLY A 115 1.95 -8.24 -3.26
CA GLY A 115 1.77 -7.50 -2.02
C GLY A 115 1.24 -8.42 -0.93
N MET A 116 2.05 -8.69 0.09
CA MET A 116 1.59 -9.39 1.28
C MET A 116 0.83 -8.40 2.16
N TRP A 117 -0.33 -8.82 2.64
CA TRP A 117 -1.18 -8.02 3.48
C TRP A 117 -1.23 -8.57 4.90
N SER A 118 -1.17 -7.69 5.87
CA SER A 118 -1.59 -7.96 7.24
C SER A 118 -2.91 -7.24 7.48
N LEU A 119 -3.93 -7.98 7.90
CA LEU A 119 -5.27 -7.46 8.14
C LEU A 119 -5.69 -7.80 9.57
N ASP A 120 -6.24 -6.82 10.28
CA ASP A 120 -6.77 -7.02 11.63
C ASP A 120 -7.85 -5.98 11.97
N ASN A 121 -8.54 -6.18 13.07
CA ASN A 121 -9.61 -5.31 13.54
C ASN A 121 -9.21 -4.57 14.81
N PHE A 122 -9.43 -3.25 14.83
CA PHE A 122 -9.29 -2.42 16.02
C PHE A 122 -10.67 -1.81 16.37
N GLY A 123 -11.48 -2.57 17.08
CA GLY A 123 -12.89 -2.22 17.29
C GLY A 123 -13.66 -2.23 15.96
N ASP A 124 -14.31 -1.13 15.64
CA ASP A 124 -15.08 -0.95 14.39
C ASP A 124 -14.22 -0.62 13.18
N LYS A 125 -12.91 -0.47 13.39
CA LYS A 125 -11.95 -0.14 12.33
C LYS A 125 -11.27 -1.41 11.82
N ALA A 126 -11.29 -1.61 10.51
CA ALA A 126 -10.42 -2.55 9.84
C ALA A 126 -9.06 -1.89 9.59
N ILE A 127 -7.99 -2.53 10.03
CA ILE A 127 -6.62 -2.06 9.84
C ILE A 127 -5.96 -2.93 8.80
N CYS A 128 -5.29 -2.33 7.85
CA CYS A 128 -4.56 -3.04 6.81
C CYS A 128 -3.18 -2.44 6.58
N LEU A 129 -2.19 -3.32 6.51
CA LEU A 129 -0.82 -3.01 6.19
C LEU A 129 -0.42 -3.77 4.93
N ILE A 130 0.15 -3.07 3.97
CA ILE A 130 0.89 -3.69 2.86
C ILE A 130 2.34 -3.82 3.32
N HIS A 131 2.92 -5.00 3.12
CA HIS A 131 4.32 -5.28 3.46
C HIS A 131 5.26 -4.20 2.92
N ASP A 132 6.16 -3.71 3.77
CA ASP A 132 7.10 -2.60 3.52
C ASP A 132 6.43 -1.29 3.05
N SER A 133 5.20 -1.03 3.47
CA SER A 133 4.44 0.16 3.13
C SER A 133 3.70 0.73 4.33
N ALA A 134 2.90 1.77 4.08
CA ALA A 134 2.09 2.42 5.08
C ALA A 134 0.91 1.56 5.54
N VAL A 135 0.39 1.89 6.72
CA VAL A 135 -0.78 1.27 7.31
C VAL A 135 -2.02 2.15 7.09
N PHE A 136 -3.13 1.49 6.82
CA PHE A 136 -4.41 2.13 6.52
C PHE A 136 -5.49 1.69 7.49
N GLU A 137 -6.43 2.57 7.78
CA GLU A 137 -7.66 2.26 8.49
C GLU A 137 -8.90 2.47 7.61
N TRP A 138 -9.88 1.61 7.79
CA TRP A 138 -11.23 1.80 7.27
C TRP A 138 -12.24 1.66 8.40
N ASN A 139 -13.05 2.70 8.60
CA ASN A 139 -14.02 2.74 9.68
C ASN A 139 -15.40 2.27 9.20
N SER A 140 -15.86 1.12 9.68
CA SER A 140 -17.18 0.56 9.34
C SER A 140 -18.34 1.32 9.98
N ALA A 141 -18.10 2.04 11.07
CA ALA A 141 -19.11 2.82 11.77
C ALA A 141 -19.31 4.24 11.20
N ALA A 142 -18.52 4.65 10.21
CA ALA A 142 -18.70 5.93 9.55
C ALA A 142 -20.02 5.96 8.76
N THR A 143 -20.71 7.08 8.76
CA THR A 143 -22.03 7.26 8.08
C THR A 143 -21.97 7.02 6.57
N ASP A 144 -20.79 7.12 5.98
CA ASP A 144 -20.50 6.97 4.56
C ASP A 144 -19.50 5.82 4.28
N ALA A 145 -19.45 4.82 5.17
CA ALA A 145 -18.51 3.70 5.09
C ALA A 145 -18.52 2.97 3.73
N THR A 146 -19.66 2.92 3.06
CA THR A 146 -19.79 2.27 1.74
C THR A 146 -19.18 3.06 0.60
N SER A 147 -18.95 4.36 0.77
CA SER A 147 -18.37 5.27 -0.23
C SER A 147 -16.95 5.71 0.10
N ASN A 148 -16.52 5.56 1.35
CA ASN A 148 -15.19 5.96 1.79
C ASN A 148 -14.15 4.85 1.60
N ARG A 149 -12.99 5.25 1.12
CA ARG A 149 -11.81 4.39 1.03
C ARG A 149 -11.06 4.38 2.36
N ALA A 150 -10.24 3.36 2.56
CA ALA A 150 -9.28 3.34 3.66
C ALA A 150 -8.33 4.53 3.58
N THR A 151 -8.01 5.11 4.73
CA THR A 151 -7.11 6.25 4.88
C THR A 151 -5.86 5.87 5.64
N ILE A 152 -4.75 6.54 5.39
CA ILE A 152 -3.49 6.31 6.11
C ILE A 152 -3.67 6.71 7.57
N ILE A 153 -3.20 5.87 8.50
CA ILE A 153 -3.20 6.18 9.93
C ILE A 153 -2.12 7.23 10.19
N THR A 154 -2.55 8.38 10.69
CA THR A 154 -1.63 9.48 11.01
C THR A 154 -0.74 9.11 12.20
N GLY A 155 0.56 9.38 12.09
CA GLY A 155 1.53 9.09 13.16
C GLY A 155 2.03 7.65 13.22
N ALA A 156 1.45 6.74 12.45
CA ALA A 156 1.94 5.38 12.33
C ALA A 156 3.23 5.29 11.48
N PRO A 157 4.01 4.21 11.62
CA PRO A 157 5.14 3.94 10.74
C PRO A 157 4.71 3.89 9.28
N THR A 158 5.58 4.36 8.39
CA THR A 158 5.35 4.40 6.95
C THR A 158 5.94 3.21 6.21
N ALA A 159 6.72 2.37 6.91
CA ALA A 159 7.20 1.08 6.41
C ALA A 159 7.24 0.06 7.56
N SER A 160 6.59 -1.09 7.33
CA SER A 160 6.56 -2.20 8.29
C SER A 160 6.31 -3.51 7.54
N ARG A 161 6.86 -4.61 8.04
CA ARG A 161 6.69 -5.92 7.40
C ARG A 161 5.38 -6.60 7.78
N HIS A 162 5.01 -6.52 9.05
CA HIS A 162 3.83 -7.20 9.57
C HIS A 162 3.18 -6.37 10.67
N MET A 163 1.87 -6.52 10.85
CA MET A 163 1.16 -5.90 11.96
C MET A 163 0.10 -6.84 12.50
N LEU A 164 -0.27 -6.64 13.76
CA LEU A 164 -1.45 -7.21 14.38
C LEU A 164 -1.95 -6.33 15.53
N VAL A 165 -3.18 -6.54 15.93
CA VAL A 165 -3.76 -5.91 17.12
C VAL A 165 -3.58 -6.84 18.32
N SER A 166 -2.95 -6.36 19.38
CA SER A 166 -2.87 -7.08 20.65
C SER A 166 -4.21 -7.02 21.36
N THR A 167 -4.76 -8.18 21.66
CA THR A 167 -5.97 -8.34 22.48
C THR A 167 -5.59 -9.11 23.76
N PRO A 168 -6.08 -8.74 24.93
CA PRO A 168 -7.17 -7.84 25.29
C PRO A 168 -6.76 -6.37 25.53
N ASP A 169 -5.49 -6.03 25.45
CA ASP A 169 -4.92 -4.74 25.84
C ASP A 169 -5.05 -3.65 24.75
N ARG A 170 -5.45 -4.05 23.52
CA ARG A 170 -5.75 -3.17 22.38
C ARG A 170 -4.65 -2.17 22.06
N HIS A 171 -3.49 -2.72 21.73
CA HIS A 171 -2.40 -2.00 21.09
C HIS A 171 -2.28 -2.46 19.62
N LEU A 172 -1.98 -1.54 18.72
CA LEU A 172 -1.57 -1.89 17.36
C LEU A 172 -0.07 -2.09 17.35
N VAL A 173 0.38 -3.28 16.95
CA VAL A 173 1.78 -3.70 17.01
C VAL A 173 2.33 -3.89 15.61
N PHE A 174 3.49 -3.28 15.34
CA PHE A 174 4.23 -3.40 14.10
C PHE A 174 5.53 -4.18 14.30
N PHE A 175 5.85 -5.02 13.34
CA PHE A 175 7.04 -5.88 13.31
C PHE A 175 7.88 -5.58 12.07
N GLY A 176 9.21 -5.51 12.24
CA GLY A 176 10.12 -5.16 11.16
C GLY A 176 9.85 -3.73 10.66
N THR A 177 9.84 -2.76 11.55
CA THR A 177 9.39 -1.40 11.28
C THR A 177 10.50 -0.35 11.44
N GLU A 178 10.17 0.88 11.13
CA GLU A 178 11.05 2.04 11.24
C GLU A 178 11.50 2.28 12.69
N THR A 179 12.77 2.56 12.89
CA THR A 179 13.28 3.08 14.16
C THR A 179 12.93 4.55 14.36
N THR A 180 12.79 5.31 13.28
CA THR A 180 12.30 6.69 13.26
C THR A 180 11.04 6.77 12.41
N ILE A 181 9.91 7.09 13.02
CA ILE A 181 8.61 7.18 12.33
C ILE A 181 8.67 8.20 11.20
N GLY A 182 8.13 7.81 10.03
CA GLY A 182 8.13 8.64 8.82
C GLY A 182 9.42 8.61 8.02
N SER A 183 10.36 7.72 8.38
CA SER A 183 11.63 7.55 7.68
C SER A 183 11.81 6.10 7.24
N PRO A 184 11.26 5.68 6.10
CA PRO A 184 11.34 4.29 5.61
C PRO A 184 12.77 3.75 5.51
N SER A 185 13.74 4.61 5.26
CA SER A 185 15.17 4.25 5.21
C SER A 185 15.75 3.79 6.56
N THR A 186 15.03 4.00 7.66
CA THR A 186 15.43 3.57 9.01
C THR A 186 14.73 2.28 9.44
N GLN A 187 14.09 1.57 8.51
CA GLN A 187 13.46 0.30 8.80
C GLN A 187 14.50 -0.73 9.27
N ASP A 188 14.22 -1.36 10.41
CA ASP A 188 15.00 -2.46 10.98
C ASP A 188 14.10 -3.68 11.09
N ASP A 189 14.47 -4.72 10.40
CA ASP A 189 13.72 -5.97 10.29
C ASP A 189 13.50 -6.70 11.63
N MET A 190 14.25 -6.33 12.66
CA MET A 190 14.16 -6.88 14.02
C MET A 190 13.44 -5.93 15.00
N PHE A 191 12.98 -4.77 14.53
CA PHE A 191 12.40 -3.75 15.40
C PHE A 191 10.89 -3.92 15.52
N VAL A 192 10.41 -3.88 16.75
CA VAL A 192 8.99 -3.92 17.10
C VAL A 192 8.58 -2.57 17.66
N ARG A 193 7.44 -2.07 17.24
CA ARG A 193 6.82 -0.85 17.75
C ARG A 193 5.35 -1.10 18.02
N PHE A 194 4.85 -0.56 19.11
CA PHE A 194 3.44 -0.67 19.49
C PHE A 194 2.85 0.69 19.85
N SER A 195 1.57 0.85 19.53
CA SER A 195 0.81 2.07 19.81
C SER A 195 0.60 2.30 21.31
N ASP A 196 0.05 3.44 21.67
CA ASP A 196 -0.60 3.62 22.97
C ASP A 196 -1.85 2.74 23.07
N GLN A 197 -2.26 2.44 24.29
CA GLN A 197 -3.45 1.63 24.55
C GLN A 197 -4.70 2.36 24.04
N GLU A 198 -5.57 1.66 23.30
CA GLU A 198 -6.80 2.19 22.72
C GLU A 198 -6.59 3.35 21.71
N ASP A 199 -5.35 3.66 21.32
CA ASP A 199 -5.03 4.73 20.38
C ASP A 199 -4.13 4.22 19.25
N ILE A 200 -4.62 4.31 18.02
CA ILE A 200 -3.90 3.89 16.81
C ILE A 200 -3.05 5.02 16.18
N ASN A 201 -3.01 6.20 16.77
CA ASN A 201 -2.29 7.36 16.21
C ASN A 201 -1.02 7.72 17.01
N THR A 202 -0.83 7.17 18.20
CA THR A 202 0.28 7.50 19.09
C THR A 202 1.27 6.34 19.21
N TYR A 203 2.51 6.53 18.75
CA TYR A 203 3.57 5.50 18.73
C TYR A 203 4.89 5.97 19.33
N THR A 204 4.98 7.22 19.75
CA THR A 204 6.19 7.77 20.40
C THR A 204 6.08 7.54 21.90
N PRO A 205 7.03 6.79 22.52
CA PRO A 205 7.01 6.54 23.95
C PRO A 205 7.17 7.84 24.74
N THR A 206 6.35 8.00 25.79
CA THR A 206 6.43 9.09 26.78
C THR A 206 6.27 8.51 28.18
N ALA A 207 6.51 9.35 29.20
CA ALA A 207 6.32 8.93 30.59
C ALA A 207 4.85 8.65 30.98
N THR A 208 3.91 9.06 30.15
CA THR A 208 2.46 9.03 30.46
C THR A 208 1.64 8.10 29.57
N ASN A 209 2.23 7.58 28.48
CA ASN A 209 1.55 6.66 27.57
C ASN A 209 2.15 5.25 27.67
N THR A 210 1.52 4.31 27.00
CA THR A 210 1.94 2.90 26.95
C THR A 210 2.59 2.53 25.62
N ALA A 211 2.74 3.49 24.69
CA ALA A 211 3.49 3.28 23.46
C ALA A 211 4.94 2.90 23.73
N GLY A 212 5.49 2.05 22.89
CA GLY A 212 6.85 1.60 23.11
C GLY A 212 7.49 0.92 21.92
N THR A 213 8.74 0.55 22.13
CA THR A 213 9.56 -0.11 21.11
C THR A 213 10.44 -1.18 21.73
N GLN A 214 10.76 -2.21 20.96
CA GLN A 214 11.70 -3.25 21.33
C GLN A 214 12.40 -3.78 20.09
N ARG A 215 13.72 -3.94 20.16
CA ARG A 215 14.49 -4.69 19.15
C ARG A 215 14.70 -6.11 19.63
N LEU A 216 14.36 -7.10 18.83
CA LEU A 216 14.62 -8.51 19.15
C LEU A 216 16.11 -8.83 18.94
N ALA A 217 16.64 -9.75 19.76
CA ALA A 217 18.08 -9.97 19.83
C ALA A 217 18.61 -11.12 18.97
N ASP A 218 17.73 -12.05 18.55
CA ASP A 218 18.14 -13.27 17.82
C ASP A 218 17.39 -13.39 16.50
N GLY A 219 18.13 -13.44 15.40
CA GLY A 219 17.66 -13.45 14.04
C GLY A 219 18.16 -12.26 13.22
N SER A 220 17.83 -12.29 11.94
CA SER A 220 18.12 -11.18 11.01
C SER A 220 16.87 -10.42 10.60
N GLN A 221 15.70 -11.05 10.66
CA GLN A 221 14.42 -10.44 10.36
C GLN A 221 13.25 -11.15 11.06
N ILE A 222 12.24 -10.39 11.43
CA ILE A 222 10.95 -10.92 11.88
C ILE A 222 10.18 -11.41 10.66
N ARG A 223 9.81 -12.69 10.64
CA ARG A 223 9.11 -13.34 9.54
C ARG A 223 7.60 -13.29 9.69
N GLY A 224 7.08 -13.29 10.92
CA GLY A 224 5.66 -13.24 11.18
C GLY A 224 5.33 -13.27 12.66
N ALA A 225 4.09 -12.94 12.97
CA ALA A 225 3.55 -12.98 14.32
C ALA A 225 2.09 -13.42 14.29
N ILE A 226 1.66 -14.16 15.31
CA ILE A 226 0.27 -14.54 15.51
C ILE A 226 -0.15 -14.33 16.96
N ARG A 227 -1.43 -14.11 17.17
CA ARG A 227 -2.00 -14.13 18.52
C ARG A 227 -2.08 -15.57 19.01
N GLY A 228 -1.46 -15.84 20.15
CA GLY A 228 -1.68 -17.03 20.92
C GLY A 228 -2.67 -16.77 22.06
N ARG A 229 -2.91 -17.77 22.90
CA ARG A 229 -3.89 -17.70 23.98
C ARG A 229 -3.57 -16.59 25.00
N ASP A 230 -2.32 -16.49 25.45
CA ASP A 230 -1.91 -15.59 26.53
C ASP A 230 -0.77 -14.64 26.11
N SER A 231 -0.33 -14.69 24.86
CA SER A 231 0.78 -13.91 24.33
C SER A 231 0.73 -13.86 22.82
N ILE A 232 1.43 -12.91 22.24
CA ILE A 232 1.73 -12.88 20.82
C ILE A 232 3.00 -13.71 20.61
N LEU A 233 2.95 -14.62 19.65
CA LEU A 233 4.09 -15.40 19.21
C LEU A 233 4.73 -14.69 18.04
N VAL A 234 6.02 -14.39 18.15
CA VAL A 234 6.78 -13.64 17.14
C VAL A 234 7.96 -14.49 16.67
N TRP A 235 7.96 -14.84 15.40
CA TRP A 235 9.05 -15.60 14.78
C TRP A 235 9.99 -14.70 14.03
N THR A 236 11.27 -14.95 14.24
CA THR A 236 12.33 -14.51 13.35
C THR A 236 12.67 -15.61 12.33
N ASP A 237 13.67 -15.40 11.54
CA ASP A 237 14.25 -16.43 10.66
C ASP A 237 14.96 -17.56 11.41
N THR A 238 15.28 -17.39 12.70
CA THR A 238 16.03 -18.38 13.51
C THR A 238 15.36 -18.72 14.84
N ALA A 239 14.55 -17.86 15.39
CA ALA A 239 14.07 -17.94 16.78
C ALA A 239 12.58 -17.67 16.92
N LEU A 240 12.01 -18.12 18.06
CA LEU A 240 10.65 -17.80 18.49
C LEU A 240 10.70 -16.99 19.78
N PHE A 241 9.98 -15.86 19.76
CA PHE A 241 9.76 -15.00 20.91
C PHE A 241 8.28 -15.00 21.32
N THR A 242 8.04 -14.75 22.59
CA THR A 242 6.72 -14.39 23.11
C THR A 242 6.72 -12.92 23.50
N GLN A 243 5.68 -12.21 23.07
CA GLN A 243 5.37 -10.86 23.52
C GLN A 243 4.13 -10.95 24.41
N ARG A 244 4.28 -10.56 25.67
CA ARG A 244 3.20 -10.61 26.66
C ARG A 244 2.95 -9.22 27.22
N PHE A 245 1.68 -8.85 27.35
CA PHE A 245 1.29 -7.63 28.04
C PHE A 245 1.57 -7.79 29.57
N VAL A 246 2.32 -6.85 30.12
CA VAL A 246 2.71 -6.85 31.54
C VAL A 246 2.30 -5.55 32.24
N GLY A 247 1.79 -4.58 31.48
CA GLY A 247 1.44 -3.27 32.00
C GLY A 247 2.66 -2.36 32.25
N GLN A 248 2.37 -1.15 32.74
CA GLN A 248 3.43 -0.18 33.02
C GLN A 248 4.42 -0.67 34.08
N PRO A 249 5.73 -0.29 34.00
CA PRO A 249 6.29 0.68 33.04
C PRO A 249 6.72 0.09 31.69
N LEU A 250 6.67 -1.21 31.50
CA LEU A 250 7.24 -1.87 30.31
C LEU A 250 6.23 -2.06 29.18
N THR A 251 4.93 -2.02 29.48
CA THR A 251 3.80 -2.36 28.59
C THR A 251 3.87 -3.82 28.12
N PHE A 252 4.91 -4.20 27.36
CA PHE A 252 5.14 -5.57 26.91
C PHE A 252 6.49 -6.10 27.39
N ALA A 253 6.49 -7.38 27.77
CA ALA A 253 7.70 -8.16 27.98
C ALA A 253 7.92 -9.10 26.79
N PHE A 254 9.16 -9.16 26.32
CA PHE A 254 9.59 -10.04 25.25
C PHE A 254 10.52 -11.11 25.81
N SER A 255 10.24 -12.37 25.50
CA SER A 255 11.05 -13.51 25.96
C SER A 255 11.28 -14.47 24.81
N GLN A 256 12.54 -14.83 24.58
CA GLN A 256 12.89 -15.89 23.65
C GLN A 256 12.52 -17.26 24.25
N VAL A 257 11.74 -18.04 23.52
CA VAL A 257 11.26 -19.35 23.97
C VAL A 257 11.72 -20.49 23.08
N GLY A 258 12.30 -20.17 21.91
CA GLY A 258 12.84 -21.17 21.00
C GLY A 258 14.03 -20.67 20.21
N THR A 259 14.96 -21.59 19.90
CA THR A 259 16.12 -21.38 19.04
C THR A 259 16.12 -22.39 17.91
N ASN A 260 16.68 -22.06 16.74
CA ASN A 260 16.66 -22.92 15.55
C ASN A 260 15.24 -23.37 15.16
N CYS A 261 14.27 -22.50 15.32
CA CYS A 261 12.86 -22.75 15.06
C CYS A 261 12.22 -21.57 14.32
N GLY A 262 12.96 -21.00 13.37
CA GLY A 262 12.52 -19.88 12.57
C GLY A 262 11.27 -20.18 11.75
N LEU A 263 10.70 -19.16 11.13
CA LEU A 263 9.51 -19.26 10.29
C LEU A 263 9.89 -19.09 8.82
N VAL A 264 9.41 -19.97 7.95
CA VAL A 264 9.70 -19.91 6.51
C VAL A 264 9.03 -18.73 5.82
N GLY A 265 7.86 -18.28 6.32
CA GLY A 265 7.12 -17.15 5.74
C GLY A 265 5.98 -16.68 6.62
N GLN A 266 5.46 -15.46 6.38
CA GLN A 266 4.51 -14.75 7.23
C GLN A 266 3.26 -15.57 7.60
N ASN A 267 2.72 -16.34 6.67
CA ASN A 267 1.49 -17.12 6.85
C ASN A 267 1.75 -18.61 7.10
N ALA A 268 3.00 -18.99 7.41
CA ALA A 268 3.39 -20.38 7.64
C ALA A 268 3.22 -20.82 9.11
N CYS A 269 2.37 -20.14 9.87
CA CYS A 269 2.09 -20.44 11.27
C CYS A 269 0.59 -20.30 11.57
N VAL A 270 0.12 -21.11 12.50
CA VAL A 270 -1.28 -21.11 12.97
C VAL A 270 -1.32 -21.50 14.44
N GLU A 271 -2.25 -20.92 15.18
CA GLU A 271 -2.57 -21.33 16.55
C GLU A 271 -3.93 -22.05 16.55
N VAL A 272 -3.97 -23.21 17.19
CA VAL A 272 -5.18 -24.01 17.38
C VAL A 272 -5.20 -24.58 18.78
N ASP A 273 -6.25 -24.29 19.54
CA ASP A 273 -6.49 -24.81 20.89
C ASP A 273 -5.31 -24.65 21.86
N GLY A 274 -4.62 -23.49 21.81
CA GLY A 274 -3.50 -23.19 22.69
C GLY A 274 -2.16 -23.79 22.22
N SER A 275 -2.12 -24.42 21.06
CA SER A 275 -0.92 -24.98 20.44
C SER A 275 -0.59 -24.25 19.17
N ALA A 276 0.67 -23.84 19.00
CA ALA A 276 1.15 -23.22 17.78
C ALA A 276 1.83 -24.26 16.88
N TYR A 277 1.48 -24.21 15.61
CA TYR A 277 2.07 -25.03 14.54
C TYR A 277 2.69 -24.09 13.48
N TRP A 278 3.89 -24.40 13.04
CA TRP A 278 4.57 -23.59 12.01
C TRP A 278 5.50 -24.45 11.17
N MET A 279 5.90 -23.87 10.03
CA MET A 279 6.91 -24.43 9.13
C MET A 279 8.22 -23.64 9.26
N SER A 280 9.31 -24.35 9.47
CA SER A 280 10.68 -23.81 9.60
C SER A 280 11.58 -24.26 8.47
#